data_50d032577e618557510c5b1ce5196b6c
#
_entry.id   50d032577e618557510c5b1ce5196b6c
#
_cell.length_a   1.000
_cell.length_b   1.000
_cell.length_c   1.000
_cell.angle_alpha   90.00
_cell.angle_beta   90.00
_cell.angle_gamma   90.00
#
_symmetry.space_group_name_H-M   'P 1'
#
loop_
_entity.id
_entity.type
_entity.pdbx_description
1 polymer ?
#
loop_
_entity_poly.entity_id
_entity_poly.type
_entity_poly.pdbx_seq_one_letter_code
_entity_poly.pdbx_strand_id
1 'polypeptide(L)'
;MALVTCHFFSDVLQVSTAMTVLLPQATRSQIGLSGVADDAPPPVLYLLHGLSDDETIWTRRTSIERYAAEKGLAVVMPRGGRSFYADEVHGGAYWTHLTQELPELVSSFFRVSTRREDTFVAGLSMGGYGALKWALREPGRFAAAASLSGALDIVSDQGLRSVVPQVWGGGAPGTGDDLLGLVAAADPAALPALSVACGTEDFLHAANLRWLDAARARGIDVRTDVDRAGDHDWGYWDATIQDVLDWLPIRGR
;
A
#
# COMPACT_ATOMS: atom_id res chain seq x y z
N MET A 1 4.97 -15.96 13.53
CA MET A 1 5.47 -15.16 12.37
C MET A 1 6.97 -15.22 12.32
N ALA A 2 7.55 -15.15 11.12
CA ALA A 2 8.96 -14.85 10.96
C ALA A 2 9.09 -13.41 10.44
N LEU A 3 9.89 -12.58 11.12
CA LEU A 3 10.26 -11.23 10.67
C LEU A 3 11.61 -11.33 9.94
N VAL A 4 11.65 -10.92 8.68
CA VAL A 4 12.83 -10.99 7.81
C VAL A 4 13.16 -9.58 7.32
N THR A 5 14.39 -9.13 7.54
CA THR A 5 14.94 -7.96 6.85
C THR A 5 15.76 -8.45 5.67
N CYS A 6 15.33 -8.12 4.47
CA CYS A 6 15.98 -8.56 3.24
C CYS A 6 16.66 -7.38 2.56
N HIS A 7 18.00 -7.43 2.47
CA HIS A 7 18.80 -6.49 1.69
C HIS A 7 19.17 -7.14 0.36
N PHE A 8 18.96 -6.41 -0.72
CA PHE A 8 19.24 -6.92 -2.08
C PHE A 8 19.65 -5.78 -3.01
N PHE A 9 20.31 -6.13 -4.11
CA PHE A 9 20.59 -5.17 -5.16
C PHE A 9 19.38 -5.08 -6.10
N SER A 10 18.94 -3.87 -6.40
CA SER A 10 17.89 -3.61 -7.39
C SER A 10 18.55 -3.23 -8.72
N ASP A 11 18.28 -4.01 -9.75
CA ASP A 11 18.74 -3.70 -11.11
C ASP A 11 17.99 -2.49 -11.68
N VAL A 12 16.74 -2.28 -11.27
CA VAL A 12 15.92 -1.13 -11.69
C VAL A 12 16.42 0.17 -11.05
N LEU A 13 16.70 0.15 -9.74
CA LEU A 13 17.17 1.33 -9.00
C LEU A 13 18.67 1.53 -9.10
N GLN A 14 19.42 0.53 -9.57
CA GLN A 14 20.91 0.51 -9.66
C GLN A 14 21.58 0.76 -8.30
N VAL A 15 20.97 0.28 -7.20
CA VAL A 15 21.46 0.45 -5.84
C VAL A 15 21.00 -0.71 -4.95
N SER A 16 21.76 -0.99 -3.88
CA SER A 16 21.26 -1.89 -2.82
C SER A 16 20.13 -1.22 -2.05
N THR A 17 19.03 -1.94 -1.91
CA THR A 17 17.84 -1.51 -1.19
C THR A 17 17.40 -2.59 -0.21
N ALA A 18 16.24 -2.41 0.43
CA ALA A 18 15.75 -3.35 1.42
C ALA A 18 14.22 -3.48 1.38
N MET A 19 13.74 -4.60 1.92
CA MET A 19 12.36 -4.79 2.31
C MET A 19 12.29 -5.50 3.65
N THR A 20 11.25 -5.21 4.44
CA THR A 20 10.89 -5.97 5.62
C THR A 20 9.73 -6.90 5.28
N VAL A 21 9.84 -8.18 5.63
CA VAL A 21 8.85 -9.20 5.28
C VAL A 21 8.40 -9.94 6.53
N LEU A 22 7.09 -10.05 6.71
CA LEU A 22 6.45 -10.91 7.70
C LEU A 22 5.95 -12.17 6.99
N LEU A 23 6.34 -13.35 7.50
CA LEU A 23 5.90 -14.63 6.95
C LEU A 23 5.09 -15.39 7.98
N PRO A 24 3.90 -15.92 7.63
CA PRO A 24 3.10 -16.74 8.54
C PRO A 24 3.87 -17.99 8.97
N GLN A 25 3.68 -18.36 10.22
CA GLN A 25 4.26 -19.55 10.79
C GLN A 25 3.20 -20.26 11.64
N ALA A 26 2.97 -21.54 11.37
CA ALA A 26 2.18 -22.37 12.27
C ALA A 26 2.93 -22.57 13.58
N THR A 27 2.31 -22.21 14.69
CA THR A 27 2.85 -22.43 16.04
C THR A 27 1.85 -23.18 16.90
N ARG A 28 2.34 -24.19 17.66
CA ARG A 28 1.48 -25.01 18.53
C ARG A 28 1.57 -24.63 20.00
N SER A 29 2.59 -23.90 20.40
CA SER A 29 2.92 -23.66 21.82
C SER A 29 3.37 -22.21 22.10
N GLN A 30 3.21 -21.28 21.16
CA GLN A 30 3.57 -19.88 21.40
C GLN A 30 2.52 -19.23 22.30
N ILE A 31 2.93 -18.83 23.50
CA ILE A 31 2.05 -18.19 24.49
C ILE A 31 1.65 -16.79 23.98
N GLY A 32 0.35 -16.49 24.02
CA GLY A 32 -0.19 -15.16 23.73
C GLY A 32 -0.29 -14.79 22.24
N LEU A 33 -0.07 -15.77 21.33
CA LEU A 33 -0.23 -15.54 19.89
C LEU A 33 -0.85 -16.77 19.21
N SER A 34 -1.88 -16.55 18.43
CA SER A 34 -2.49 -17.56 17.56
C SER A 34 -2.01 -17.34 16.13
N GLY A 35 -0.88 -17.94 15.77
CA GLY A 35 -0.37 -17.92 14.39
C GLY A 35 -1.09 -18.95 13.53
N VAL A 36 -1.59 -18.55 12.38
CA VAL A 36 -2.21 -19.42 11.38
C VAL A 36 -1.27 -19.52 10.18
N ALA A 37 -1.00 -20.75 9.75
CA ALA A 37 -0.39 -21.06 8.48
C ALA A 37 -0.88 -22.43 8.03
N ASP A 38 -1.10 -22.61 6.74
CA ASP A 38 -1.41 -23.88 6.09
C ASP A 38 -0.29 -24.30 5.12
N ASP A 39 -0.48 -25.41 4.43
CA ASP A 39 0.51 -25.93 3.49
C ASP A 39 0.53 -25.13 2.16
N ALA A 40 -0.49 -24.32 1.89
CA ALA A 40 -0.52 -23.48 0.69
C ALA A 40 0.38 -22.24 0.84
N PRO A 41 0.90 -21.67 -0.26
CA PRO A 41 1.56 -20.38 -0.21
C PRO A 41 0.60 -19.32 0.37
N PRO A 42 1.00 -18.58 1.42
CA PRO A 42 0.15 -17.59 2.07
C PRO A 42 -0.23 -16.46 1.12
N PRO A 43 -1.41 -15.85 1.31
CA PRO A 43 -1.76 -14.59 0.65
C PRO A 43 -0.77 -13.50 1.05
N VAL A 44 -0.59 -12.49 0.20
CA VAL A 44 0.41 -11.44 0.37
C VAL A 44 -0.22 -10.04 0.34
N LEU A 45 0.18 -9.22 1.29
CA LEU A 45 -0.10 -7.78 1.34
C LEU A 45 1.19 -7.00 1.08
N TYR A 46 1.22 -6.19 0.02
CA TYR A 46 2.22 -5.14 -0.13
C TYR A 46 1.77 -3.93 0.68
N LEU A 47 2.55 -3.57 1.73
CA LEU A 47 2.21 -2.52 2.68
C LEU A 47 3.19 -1.35 2.57
N LEU A 48 2.70 -0.25 2.00
CA LEU A 48 3.51 0.89 1.58
C LEU A 48 3.62 1.95 2.67
N HIS A 49 4.83 2.50 2.86
CA HIS A 49 5.11 3.52 3.88
C HIS A 49 4.83 4.96 3.40
N GLY A 50 4.81 5.91 4.32
CA GLY A 50 4.63 7.34 4.06
C GLY A 50 5.91 8.06 3.63
N LEU A 51 5.80 9.37 3.37
CA LEU A 51 6.86 10.19 2.77
C LEU A 51 8.13 10.31 3.62
N SER A 52 8.02 10.25 4.94
CA SER A 52 9.15 10.40 5.87
C SER A 52 9.65 9.07 6.44
N ASP A 53 9.17 7.96 5.92
CA ASP A 53 9.33 6.63 6.49
C ASP A 53 10.22 5.72 5.62
N ASP A 54 10.38 4.48 6.07
CA ASP A 54 11.10 3.43 5.38
C ASP A 54 10.39 2.06 5.55
N GLU A 55 11.00 1.00 5.05
CA GLU A 55 10.49 -0.37 5.10
C GLU A 55 10.27 -0.93 6.52
N THR A 56 10.80 -0.28 7.56
CA THR A 56 10.70 -0.73 8.95
C THR A 56 9.53 -0.12 9.72
N ILE A 57 8.94 0.97 9.18
CA ILE A 57 8.11 1.85 9.99
C ILE A 57 6.84 1.18 10.51
N TRP A 58 6.17 0.36 9.69
CA TRP A 58 4.97 -0.34 10.09
C TRP A 58 5.19 -1.27 11.29
N THR A 59 6.33 -1.97 11.33
CA THR A 59 6.68 -2.84 12.47
C THR A 59 7.07 -2.06 13.72
N ARG A 60 7.55 -0.83 13.56
CA ARG A 60 7.99 0.05 14.67
C ARG A 60 6.85 0.83 15.30
N ARG A 61 5.78 1.09 14.55
CA ARG A 61 4.70 2.00 14.96
C ARG A 61 3.37 1.31 15.18
N THR A 62 3.25 0.04 14.75
CA THR A 62 2.02 -0.75 14.87
C THR A 62 2.33 -2.15 15.40
N SER A 63 1.29 -2.92 15.70
CA SER A 63 1.42 -4.36 15.95
C SER A 63 1.12 -5.19 14.71
N ILE A 64 1.52 -4.74 13.53
CA ILE A 64 1.21 -5.38 12.24
C ILE A 64 1.59 -6.87 12.20
N GLU A 65 2.69 -7.27 12.86
CA GLU A 65 3.10 -8.67 12.96
C GLU A 65 2.02 -9.52 13.65
N ARG A 66 1.47 -9.04 14.77
CA ARG A 66 0.39 -9.72 15.49
C ARG A 66 -0.88 -9.80 14.66
N TYR A 67 -1.29 -8.69 14.03
CA TYR A 67 -2.50 -8.63 13.23
C TYR A 67 -2.43 -9.56 12.02
N ALA A 68 -1.29 -9.58 11.31
CA ALA A 68 -1.06 -10.44 10.17
C ALA A 68 -0.96 -11.93 10.55
N ALA A 69 -0.40 -12.25 11.75
CA ALA A 69 -0.28 -13.62 12.24
C ALA A 69 -1.63 -14.33 12.37
N GLU A 70 -2.64 -13.61 12.88
CA GLU A 70 -4.00 -14.13 13.06
C GLU A 70 -4.71 -14.39 11.73
N LYS A 71 -4.26 -13.71 10.66
CA LYS A 71 -4.79 -13.84 9.30
C LYS A 71 -4.01 -14.84 8.43
N GLY A 72 -2.85 -15.36 8.89
CA GLY A 72 -1.94 -16.14 8.06
C GLY A 72 -1.49 -15.41 6.80
N LEU A 73 -1.33 -14.09 6.92
CA LEU A 73 -1.02 -13.18 5.83
C LEU A 73 0.48 -12.89 5.81
N ALA A 74 1.12 -13.05 4.65
CA ALA A 74 2.45 -12.50 4.43
C ALA A 74 2.34 -10.99 4.19
N VAL A 75 3.26 -10.20 4.77
CA VAL A 75 3.30 -8.74 4.56
C VAL A 75 4.66 -8.35 4.02
N VAL A 76 4.68 -7.68 2.88
CA VAL A 76 5.90 -7.17 2.23
C VAL A 76 5.89 -5.65 2.33
N MET A 77 6.87 -5.10 3.02
CA MET A 77 7.06 -3.68 3.25
C MET A 77 8.32 -3.22 2.53
N PRO A 78 8.21 -2.69 1.30
CA PRO A 78 9.38 -2.25 0.55
C PRO A 78 9.87 -0.87 0.97
N ARG A 79 11.15 -0.57 0.75
CA ARG A 79 11.69 0.78 0.80
C ARG A 79 11.34 1.53 -0.48
N GLY A 80 10.54 2.57 -0.39
CA GLY A 80 10.09 3.39 -1.51
C GLY A 80 10.71 4.79 -1.56
N GLY A 81 11.56 5.18 -0.57
CA GLY A 81 12.11 6.53 -0.47
C GLY A 81 11.04 7.62 -0.43
N ARG A 82 11.35 8.80 -0.91
CA ARG A 82 10.43 9.94 -1.01
C ARG A 82 9.85 10.09 -2.43
N SER A 83 9.64 8.98 -3.11
CA SER A 83 9.43 8.90 -4.56
C SER A 83 7.98 9.07 -5.01
N PHE A 84 7.00 9.11 -4.09
CA PHE A 84 5.58 8.92 -4.43
C PHE A 84 5.35 7.65 -5.28
N TYR A 85 6.23 6.65 -5.09
CA TYR A 85 6.19 5.43 -5.90
C TYR A 85 6.07 5.72 -7.40
N ALA A 86 6.80 6.73 -7.88
CA ALA A 86 6.89 7.14 -9.29
C ALA A 86 8.30 6.86 -9.83
N ASP A 87 8.45 6.75 -11.13
CA ASP A 87 9.76 6.84 -11.76
C ASP A 87 10.14 8.32 -11.77
N GLU A 88 11.13 8.66 -10.96
CA GLU A 88 11.51 10.05 -10.71
C GLU A 88 12.21 10.67 -11.94
N VAL A 89 11.89 11.90 -12.25
CA VAL A 89 12.56 12.63 -13.34
C VAL A 89 14.06 12.83 -13.03
N HIS A 90 14.40 13.01 -11.74
CA HIS A 90 15.76 13.22 -11.27
C HIS A 90 16.11 12.26 -10.13
N GLY A 91 15.90 10.95 -10.32
CA GLY A 91 16.16 9.96 -9.27
C GLY A 91 15.95 8.54 -9.74
N GLY A 92 15.43 7.68 -8.85
CA GLY A 92 15.23 6.25 -9.10
C GLY A 92 13.92 5.93 -9.80
N ALA A 93 13.89 4.81 -10.49
CA ALA A 93 12.70 4.29 -11.17
C ALA A 93 11.82 3.50 -10.18
N TYR A 94 11.28 4.16 -9.15
CA TYR A 94 10.57 3.50 -8.05
C TYR A 94 9.23 2.89 -8.45
N TRP A 95 8.55 3.43 -9.47
CA TRP A 95 7.34 2.79 -9.99
C TRP A 95 7.67 1.46 -10.67
N THR A 96 8.66 1.46 -11.53
CA THR A 96 9.13 0.25 -12.23
C THR A 96 9.66 -0.78 -11.22
N HIS A 97 10.43 -0.34 -10.22
CA HIS A 97 10.88 -1.22 -9.13
C HIS A 97 9.69 -1.84 -8.37
N LEU A 98 8.73 -1.04 -7.93
CA LEU A 98 7.58 -1.51 -7.14
C LEU A 98 6.71 -2.50 -7.91
N THR A 99 6.45 -2.21 -9.20
CA THR A 99 5.40 -2.93 -9.94
C THR A 99 5.92 -4.11 -10.77
N GLN A 100 7.19 -4.09 -11.15
CA GLN A 100 7.81 -5.11 -11.97
C GLN A 100 8.82 -5.93 -11.17
N GLU A 101 9.90 -5.30 -10.70
CA GLU A 101 11.01 -6.00 -10.08
C GLU A 101 10.64 -6.60 -8.71
N LEU A 102 10.01 -5.84 -7.83
CA LEU A 102 9.72 -6.28 -6.46
C LEU A 102 8.84 -7.54 -6.39
N PRO A 103 7.74 -7.68 -7.16
CA PRO A 103 6.93 -8.90 -7.12
C PRO A 103 7.70 -10.14 -7.61
N GLU A 104 8.57 -9.99 -8.60
CA GLU A 104 9.43 -11.07 -9.09
C GLU A 104 10.45 -11.50 -8.02
N LEU A 105 11.12 -10.54 -7.37
CA LEU A 105 12.05 -10.81 -6.28
C LEU A 105 11.34 -11.46 -5.08
N VAL A 106 10.17 -10.96 -4.70
CA VAL A 106 9.37 -11.53 -3.60
C VAL A 106 9.00 -12.97 -3.87
N SER A 107 8.51 -13.29 -5.07
CA SER A 107 8.16 -14.67 -5.45
C SER A 107 9.38 -15.59 -5.59
N SER A 108 10.54 -15.04 -5.92
CA SER A 108 11.80 -15.78 -5.99
C SER A 108 12.41 -16.07 -4.62
N PHE A 109 12.32 -15.11 -3.68
CA PHE A 109 12.94 -15.26 -2.36
C PHE A 109 12.04 -15.95 -1.35
N PHE A 110 10.70 -15.79 -1.48
CA PHE A 110 9.73 -16.24 -0.50
C PHE A 110 8.63 -17.06 -1.14
N ARG A 111 8.18 -18.09 -0.42
CA ARG A 111 7.05 -18.90 -0.82
C ARG A 111 5.75 -18.18 -0.45
N VAL A 112 5.29 -17.27 -1.31
CA VAL A 112 4.00 -16.55 -1.18
C VAL A 112 3.10 -16.81 -2.40
N SER A 113 1.80 -16.56 -2.27
CA SER A 113 0.89 -16.69 -3.41
C SER A 113 1.12 -15.56 -4.43
N THR A 114 1.05 -15.91 -5.71
CA THR A 114 1.12 -14.95 -6.82
C THR A 114 -0.24 -14.77 -7.52
N ARG A 115 -1.29 -15.40 -6.97
CA ARG A 115 -2.64 -15.32 -7.55
C ARG A 115 -3.27 -13.96 -7.23
N ARG A 116 -4.03 -13.41 -8.17
CA ARG A 116 -4.76 -12.15 -7.99
C ARG A 116 -5.60 -12.15 -6.71
N GLU A 117 -6.36 -13.22 -6.51
CA GLU A 117 -7.28 -13.37 -5.37
C GLU A 117 -6.62 -13.45 -3.99
N ASP A 118 -5.30 -13.64 -3.95
CA ASP A 118 -4.49 -13.71 -2.72
C ASP A 118 -3.51 -12.53 -2.62
N THR A 119 -3.59 -11.56 -3.53
CA THR A 119 -2.66 -10.43 -3.57
C THR A 119 -3.39 -9.14 -3.24
N PHE A 120 -2.85 -8.39 -2.29
CA PHE A 120 -3.42 -7.15 -1.76
C PHE A 120 -2.37 -6.04 -1.71
N VAL A 121 -2.83 -4.80 -1.73
CA VAL A 121 -1.96 -3.63 -1.51
C VAL A 121 -2.63 -2.63 -0.58
N ALA A 122 -1.87 -2.07 0.36
CA ALA A 122 -2.34 -0.98 1.21
C ALA A 122 -1.18 -0.04 1.54
N GLY A 123 -1.49 1.14 2.05
CA GLY A 123 -0.48 2.08 2.52
C GLY A 123 -1.06 3.33 3.14
N LEU A 124 -0.21 4.08 3.83
CA LEU A 124 -0.57 5.36 4.44
C LEU A 124 0.02 6.56 3.68
N SER A 125 -0.69 7.68 3.65
CA SER A 125 -0.18 8.95 3.09
C SER A 125 0.34 8.78 1.65
N MET A 126 1.64 9.02 1.42
CA MET A 126 2.32 8.68 0.14
C MET A 126 2.10 7.20 -0.25
N GLY A 127 2.10 6.27 0.72
CA GLY A 127 1.83 4.85 0.48
C GLY A 127 0.37 4.57 0.12
N GLY A 128 -0.57 5.33 0.66
CA GLY A 128 -1.99 5.28 0.28
C GLY A 128 -2.20 5.72 -1.17
N TYR A 129 -1.52 6.78 -1.58
CA TYR A 129 -1.43 7.18 -2.98
C TYR A 129 -0.85 6.07 -3.84
N GLY A 130 0.30 5.49 -3.45
CA GLY A 130 0.96 4.42 -4.19
C GLY A 130 0.09 3.17 -4.34
N ALA A 131 -0.63 2.79 -3.29
CA ALA A 131 -1.52 1.63 -3.28
C ALA A 131 -2.68 1.78 -4.28
N LEU A 132 -3.37 2.93 -4.25
CA LEU A 132 -4.46 3.18 -5.22
C LEU A 132 -3.94 3.38 -6.64
N LYS A 133 -2.80 4.06 -6.82
CA LYS A 133 -2.16 4.18 -8.13
C LYS A 133 -1.88 2.81 -8.73
N TRP A 134 -1.33 1.90 -7.95
CA TRP A 134 -1.01 0.56 -8.43
C TRP A 134 -2.28 -0.23 -8.79
N ALA A 135 -3.30 -0.19 -7.93
CA ALA A 135 -4.57 -0.84 -8.19
C ALA A 135 -5.31 -0.30 -9.42
N LEU A 136 -5.27 1.01 -9.66
CA LEU A 136 -5.91 1.64 -10.82
C LEU A 136 -5.16 1.36 -12.13
N ARG A 137 -3.83 1.31 -12.10
CA ARG A 137 -3.02 1.06 -13.30
C ARG A 137 -2.89 -0.40 -13.66
N GLU A 138 -2.94 -1.30 -12.65
CA GLU A 138 -2.82 -2.75 -12.84
C GLU A 138 -3.97 -3.49 -12.12
N PRO A 139 -5.24 -3.25 -12.51
CA PRO A 139 -6.41 -3.76 -11.78
C PRO A 139 -6.50 -5.29 -11.74
N GLY A 140 -5.87 -5.98 -12.68
CA GLY A 140 -5.80 -7.44 -12.73
C GLY A 140 -4.85 -8.06 -11.70
N ARG A 141 -4.06 -7.28 -10.99
CA ARG A 141 -3.04 -7.78 -10.05
C ARG A 141 -3.61 -8.10 -8.66
N PHE A 142 -4.59 -7.34 -8.20
CA PHE A 142 -5.04 -7.36 -6.81
C PHE A 142 -6.50 -7.82 -6.68
N ALA A 143 -6.80 -8.46 -5.55
CA ALA A 143 -8.17 -8.68 -5.11
C ALA A 143 -8.71 -7.49 -4.32
N ALA A 144 -7.84 -6.76 -3.59
CA ALA A 144 -8.22 -5.59 -2.82
C ALA A 144 -7.07 -4.59 -2.70
N ALA A 145 -7.41 -3.29 -2.60
CA ALA A 145 -6.47 -2.20 -2.36
C ALA A 145 -7.05 -1.21 -1.35
N ALA A 146 -6.20 -0.71 -0.43
CA ALA A 146 -6.63 0.22 0.62
C ALA A 146 -5.69 1.42 0.75
N SER A 147 -6.28 2.59 0.97
CA SER A 147 -5.59 3.86 1.25
C SER A 147 -5.97 4.38 2.62
N LEU A 148 -4.97 4.66 3.46
CA LEU A 148 -5.11 5.28 4.76
C LEU A 148 -4.53 6.70 4.68
N SER A 149 -5.35 7.72 4.88
CA SER A 149 -4.91 9.13 4.78
C SER A 149 -4.11 9.42 3.49
N GLY A 150 -4.55 8.90 2.34
CA GLY A 150 -3.78 8.96 1.10
C GLY A 150 -3.65 10.37 0.52
N ALA A 151 -2.50 10.69 -0.09
CA ALA A 151 -2.28 11.93 -0.84
C ALA A 151 -2.95 11.85 -2.23
N LEU A 152 -4.29 11.72 -2.26
CA LEU A 152 -5.04 11.28 -3.43
C LEU A 152 -5.25 12.36 -4.51
N ASP A 153 -4.91 13.62 -4.21
CA ASP A 153 -4.99 14.74 -5.16
C ASP A 153 -3.66 15.49 -5.22
N ILE A 154 -2.59 14.77 -5.59
CA ILE A 154 -1.23 15.34 -5.66
C ILE A 154 -1.09 16.40 -6.76
N VAL A 155 -1.95 16.36 -7.79
CA VAL A 155 -1.94 17.36 -8.87
C VAL A 155 -2.30 18.74 -8.35
N SER A 156 -3.31 18.85 -7.48
CA SER A 156 -3.72 20.12 -6.87
C SER A 156 -2.82 20.53 -5.69
N ASP A 157 -2.09 19.61 -5.06
CA ASP A 157 -1.26 19.89 -3.90
C ASP A 157 0.16 20.30 -4.27
N GLN A 158 0.32 21.61 -4.61
CA GLN A 158 1.64 22.18 -4.90
C GLN A 158 2.58 22.12 -3.69
N GLY A 159 2.05 22.18 -2.47
CA GLY A 159 2.84 22.11 -1.24
C GLY A 159 3.56 20.76 -1.14
N LEU A 160 2.84 19.65 -1.26
CA LEU A 160 3.43 18.31 -1.27
C LEU A 160 4.40 18.11 -2.43
N ARG A 161 4.06 18.59 -3.65
CA ARG A 161 5.00 18.47 -4.78
C ARG A 161 6.30 19.24 -4.57
N SER A 162 6.27 20.39 -3.91
CA SER A 162 7.45 21.22 -3.68
C SER A 162 8.51 20.58 -2.77
N VAL A 163 8.12 19.62 -1.92
CA VAL A 163 9.07 18.91 -1.02
C VAL A 163 9.67 17.65 -1.64
N VAL A 164 9.29 17.32 -2.87
CA VAL A 164 9.82 16.20 -3.67
C VAL A 164 10.10 16.60 -5.12
N PRO A 165 10.90 17.64 -5.36
CA PRO A 165 11.11 18.20 -6.71
C PRO A 165 11.77 17.19 -7.67
N GLN A 166 12.49 16.19 -7.13
CA GLN A 166 13.12 15.14 -7.93
C GLN A 166 12.09 14.23 -8.63
N VAL A 167 10.88 14.09 -8.07
CA VAL A 167 9.87 13.16 -8.59
C VAL A 167 9.35 13.63 -9.94
N TRP A 168 8.88 14.87 -10.04
CA TRP A 168 8.26 15.41 -11.26
C TRP A 168 9.01 16.59 -11.86
N GLY A 169 10.30 16.80 -11.51
CA GLY A 169 11.11 17.89 -12.05
C GLY A 169 10.56 19.29 -11.76
N GLY A 170 9.79 19.47 -10.70
CA GLY A 170 9.09 20.70 -10.38
C GLY A 170 7.81 20.97 -11.19
N GLY A 171 7.46 20.07 -12.13
CA GLY A 171 6.24 20.12 -12.93
C GLY A 171 5.02 19.48 -12.27
N ALA A 172 3.93 19.38 -13.02
CA ALA A 172 2.77 18.60 -12.64
C ALA A 172 3.02 17.11 -12.88
N PRO A 173 2.43 16.22 -12.06
CA PRO A 173 2.41 14.79 -12.32
C PRO A 173 1.85 14.48 -13.72
N GLY A 174 2.43 13.47 -14.38
CA GLY A 174 1.90 12.95 -15.63
C GLY A 174 0.57 12.19 -15.41
N THR A 175 -0.09 11.85 -16.52
CA THR A 175 -1.41 11.15 -16.48
C THR A 175 -1.38 9.82 -15.72
N GLY A 176 -0.24 9.14 -15.70
CA GLY A 176 -0.05 7.90 -14.92
C GLY A 176 0.11 8.12 -13.40
N ASP A 177 0.28 9.36 -12.97
CA ASP A 177 0.47 9.79 -11.58
C ASP A 177 -0.71 10.63 -11.05
N ASP A 178 -1.66 10.98 -11.91
CA ASP A 178 -2.88 11.71 -11.55
C ASP A 178 -3.99 10.72 -11.14
N LEU A 179 -4.19 10.55 -9.83
CA LEU A 179 -5.21 9.61 -9.33
C LEU A 179 -6.65 10.03 -9.63
N LEU A 180 -6.93 11.32 -9.73
CA LEU A 180 -8.25 11.80 -10.14
C LEU A 180 -8.52 11.48 -11.62
N GLY A 181 -7.54 11.69 -12.48
CA GLY A 181 -7.60 11.28 -13.87
C GLY A 181 -7.70 9.76 -14.04
N LEU A 182 -6.92 9.00 -13.29
CA LEU A 182 -6.94 7.54 -13.33
C LEU A 182 -8.30 6.96 -12.90
N VAL A 183 -8.89 7.44 -11.81
CA VAL A 183 -10.20 6.95 -11.35
C VAL A 183 -11.31 7.33 -12.31
N ALA A 184 -11.27 8.53 -12.91
CA ALA A 184 -12.25 8.97 -13.90
C ALA A 184 -12.20 8.13 -15.20
N ALA A 185 -11.02 7.61 -15.57
CA ALA A 185 -10.83 6.78 -16.75
C ALA A 185 -11.00 5.27 -16.50
N ALA A 186 -11.08 4.84 -15.23
CA ALA A 186 -11.09 3.42 -14.87
C ALA A 186 -12.36 2.69 -15.38
N ASP A 187 -12.21 1.38 -15.68
CA ASP A 187 -13.34 0.48 -15.86
C ASP A 187 -13.73 -0.12 -14.50
N PRO A 188 -14.92 0.25 -13.94
CA PRO A 188 -15.34 -0.25 -12.63
C PRO A 188 -15.37 -1.78 -12.51
N ALA A 189 -15.66 -2.49 -13.60
CA ALA A 189 -15.76 -3.95 -13.61
C ALA A 189 -14.38 -4.65 -13.51
N ALA A 190 -13.31 -3.98 -13.89
CA ALA A 190 -11.96 -4.52 -13.84
C ALA A 190 -11.26 -4.31 -12.49
N LEU A 191 -11.73 -3.33 -11.68
CA LEU A 191 -11.07 -2.94 -10.45
C LEU A 191 -11.12 -4.04 -9.37
N PRO A 192 -10.12 -4.08 -8.47
CA PRO A 192 -10.22 -4.81 -7.21
C PRO A 192 -11.23 -4.14 -6.28
N ALA A 193 -11.56 -4.79 -5.17
CA ALA A 193 -12.25 -4.11 -4.08
C ALA A 193 -11.39 -2.95 -3.56
N LEU A 194 -11.99 -1.78 -3.34
CA LEU A 194 -11.29 -0.57 -2.91
C LEU A 194 -11.75 -0.13 -1.53
N SER A 195 -10.81 0.36 -0.70
CA SER A 195 -11.10 0.98 0.59
C SER A 195 -10.30 2.27 0.77
N VAL A 196 -10.97 3.32 1.28
CA VAL A 196 -10.35 4.62 1.59
C VAL A 196 -10.76 5.04 3.00
N ALA A 197 -9.77 5.30 3.84
CA ALA A 197 -9.95 5.82 5.18
C ALA A 197 -9.12 7.10 5.37
N CYS A 198 -9.69 8.12 6.03
CA CYS A 198 -9.00 9.36 6.35
C CYS A 198 -9.70 10.05 7.52
N GLY A 199 -8.96 10.40 8.56
CA GLY A 199 -9.52 11.07 9.72
C GLY A 199 -10.05 12.48 9.41
N THR A 200 -11.05 12.93 10.15
CA THR A 200 -11.73 14.22 9.90
C THR A 200 -10.83 15.44 10.17
N GLU A 201 -9.80 15.29 11.02
CA GLU A 201 -8.82 16.33 11.33
C GLU A 201 -7.58 16.28 10.44
N ASP A 202 -7.47 15.24 9.58
CA ASP A 202 -6.32 15.04 8.67
C ASP A 202 -6.29 16.13 7.58
N PHE A 203 -5.13 16.74 7.38
CA PHE A 203 -4.95 17.77 6.35
C PHE A 203 -5.19 17.27 4.91
N LEU A 204 -5.16 15.96 4.67
CA LEU A 204 -5.49 15.32 3.39
C LEU A 204 -6.97 14.93 3.28
N HIS A 205 -7.79 15.16 4.31
CA HIS A 205 -9.20 14.76 4.31
C HIS A 205 -9.97 15.28 3.09
N ALA A 206 -9.86 16.58 2.79
CA ALA A 206 -10.51 17.18 1.63
C ALA A 206 -10.07 16.56 0.29
N ALA A 207 -8.80 16.16 0.16
CA ALA A 207 -8.30 15.47 -1.03
C ALA A 207 -8.90 14.06 -1.17
N ASN A 208 -9.05 13.35 -0.06
CA ASN A 208 -9.71 12.04 -0.03
C ASN A 208 -11.19 12.14 -0.43
N LEU A 209 -11.92 13.15 0.07
CA LEU A 209 -13.31 13.38 -0.33
C LEU A 209 -13.44 13.66 -1.84
N ARG A 210 -12.58 14.52 -2.41
CA ARG A 210 -12.58 14.79 -3.87
C ARG A 210 -12.36 13.52 -4.70
N TRP A 211 -11.44 12.67 -4.27
CA TRP A 211 -11.18 11.40 -4.95
C TRP A 211 -12.40 10.45 -4.86
N LEU A 212 -13.03 10.35 -3.68
CA LEU A 212 -14.25 9.55 -3.48
C LEU A 212 -15.42 10.05 -4.31
N ASP A 213 -15.56 11.37 -4.47
CA ASP A 213 -16.59 11.95 -5.34
C ASP A 213 -16.34 11.60 -6.82
N ALA A 214 -15.09 11.61 -7.27
CA ALA A 214 -14.72 11.17 -8.62
C ALA A 214 -14.99 9.67 -8.82
N ALA A 215 -14.66 8.83 -7.85
CA ALA A 215 -14.96 7.40 -7.87
C ALA A 215 -16.47 7.13 -7.95
N ARG A 216 -17.25 7.82 -7.11
CA ARG A 216 -18.72 7.74 -7.11
C ARG A 216 -19.32 8.17 -8.44
N ALA A 217 -18.84 9.29 -9.00
CA ALA A 217 -19.28 9.78 -10.31
C ALA A 217 -19.00 8.76 -11.44
N ARG A 218 -17.98 7.94 -11.29
CA ARG A 218 -17.63 6.85 -12.23
C ARG A 218 -18.41 5.55 -11.97
N GLY A 219 -19.19 5.48 -10.88
CA GLY A 219 -19.92 4.27 -10.48
C GLY A 219 -19.02 3.20 -9.85
N ILE A 220 -17.90 3.60 -9.28
CA ILE A 220 -16.98 2.71 -8.56
C ILE A 220 -17.43 2.61 -7.10
N ASP A 221 -17.64 1.38 -6.62
CA ASP A 221 -17.93 1.11 -5.21
C ASP A 221 -16.63 1.12 -4.39
N VAL A 222 -16.62 1.92 -3.32
CA VAL A 222 -15.46 2.07 -2.43
C VAL A 222 -15.94 1.96 -0.99
N ARG A 223 -15.37 1.05 -0.22
CA ARG A 223 -15.55 1.06 1.24
C ARG A 223 -14.91 2.32 1.81
N THR A 224 -15.64 3.07 2.60
CA THR A 224 -15.17 4.36 3.15
C THR A 224 -15.18 4.37 4.66
N ASP A 225 -14.18 5.02 5.26
CA ASP A 225 -14.12 5.42 6.67
C ASP A 225 -13.52 6.83 6.72
N VAL A 226 -14.35 7.84 6.44
CA VAL A 226 -13.93 9.25 6.36
C VAL A 226 -14.69 10.16 7.34
N ASP A 227 -15.48 9.55 8.21
CA ASP A 227 -16.27 10.26 9.23
C ASP A 227 -15.70 10.03 10.65
N ARG A 228 -14.67 9.19 10.80
CA ARG A 228 -14.00 8.93 12.07
C ARG A 228 -13.09 10.09 12.43
N ALA A 229 -13.16 10.57 13.69
CA ALA A 229 -12.19 11.51 14.23
C ALA A 229 -10.77 10.93 14.19
N GLY A 230 -9.82 11.74 13.77
CA GLY A 230 -8.40 11.35 13.68
C GLY A 230 -7.61 12.32 12.84
N ASP A 231 -6.33 12.39 13.13
CA ASP A 231 -5.37 13.26 12.46
C ASP A 231 -4.41 12.41 11.60
N HIS A 232 -3.45 13.06 10.95
CA HIS A 232 -2.40 12.43 10.13
C HIS A 232 -1.32 11.80 11.01
N ASP A 233 -1.67 10.76 11.78
CA ASP A 233 -0.78 10.17 12.78
C ASP A 233 -0.85 8.64 12.88
N TRP A 234 0.13 8.08 13.59
CA TRP A 234 0.25 6.63 13.77
C TRP A 234 -0.82 6.03 14.67
N GLY A 235 -1.45 6.80 15.55
CA GLY A 235 -2.58 6.31 16.37
C GLY A 235 -3.78 5.97 15.51
N TYR A 236 -4.10 6.87 14.56
CA TYR A 236 -5.15 6.64 13.58
C TYR A 236 -4.80 5.46 12.65
N TRP A 237 -3.58 5.38 12.12
CA TRP A 237 -3.19 4.34 11.15
C TRP A 237 -3.07 2.96 11.81
N ASP A 238 -2.62 2.84 13.06
CA ASP A 238 -2.58 1.54 13.78
C ASP A 238 -3.98 0.99 14.03
N ALA A 239 -4.94 1.85 14.35
CA ALA A 239 -6.34 1.44 14.47
C ALA A 239 -6.93 1.04 13.10
N THR A 240 -6.73 1.88 12.09
CA THR A 240 -7.36 1.70 10.77
C THR A 240 -6.80 0.51 10.00
N ILE A 241 -5.51 0.18 10.14
CA ILE A 241 -4.94 -1.00 9.45
C ILE A 241 -5.60 -2.31 9.91
N GLN A 242 -6.05 -2.41 11.16
CA GLN A 242 -6.77 -3.57 11.64
C GLN A 242 -8.10 -3.74 10.91
N ASP A 243 -8.85 -2.64 10.74
CA ASP A 243 -10.11 -2.63 9.98
C ASP A 243 -9.90 -3.01 8.50
N VAL A 244 -8.76 -2.58 7.92
CA VAL A 244 -8.36 -2.98 6.55
C VAL A 244 -8.08 -4.47 6.50
N LEU A 245 -7.30 -5.01 7.42
CA LEU A 245 -6.96 -6.44 7.47
C LEU A 245 -8.20 -7.32 7.68
N ASP A 246 -9.19 -6.85 8.47
CA ASP A 246 -10.46 -7.56 8.67
C ASP A 246 -11.34 -7.53 7.41
N TRP A 247 -11.22 -6.50 6.60
CA TRP A 247 -11.97 -6.35 5.35
C TRP A 247 -11.36 -7.13 4.19
N LEU A 248 -10.06 -7.39 4.17
CA LEU A 248 -9.41 -8.12 3.07
C LEU A 248 -10.11 -9.46 2.80
N PRO A 249 -10.41 -9.83 1.54
CA PRO A 249 -11.08 -11.07 1.19
C PRO A 249 -10.14 -12.27 1.25
N ILE A 250 -9.53 -12.51 2.42
CA ILE A 250 -8.61 -13.63 2.66
C ILE A 250 -9.42 -14.92 2.67
N ARG A 251 -9.12 -15.84 1.73
CA ARG A 251 -9.86 -17.09 1.58
C ARG A 251 -9.64 -18.03 2.76
N GLY A 252 -10.71 -18.76 3.13
CA GLY A 252 -10.67 -19.78 4.19
C GLY A 252 -10.94 -19.25 5.58
N ARG A 253 -11.48 -18.04 5.71
CA ARG A 253 -11.80 -17.43 7.01
C ARG A 253 -13.14 -16.73 7.01
#